data_d8139171df8f3d61b1328430070b4051
#
_entry.id   d8139171df8f3d61b1328430070b4051
#
_cell.length_a   1.000
_cell.length_b   1.000
_cell.length_c   1.000
_cell.angle_alpha   90.00
_cell.angle_beta   90.00
_cell.angle_gamma   90.00
#
_symmetry.space_group_name_H-M   'P 1'
#
loop_
_entity.id
_entity.type
_entity.pdbx_description
1 polymer ?
#
loop_
_entity_poly.entity_id
_entity_poly.type
_entity_poly.pdbx_seq_one_letter_code
_entity_poly.pdbx_strand_id
1 'polypeptide(L)'
;MRVVLCPSDIDYKKIDDVIISSVVPSVTNTVKRAIEKYADVKVMVVGPGIKTGLSIKIDNPAQLGSDLAVDAVAGINEYPVPQIIIDMGTATTLSVIDKNKNYLGGMIMTGMGVSTEALTAKTSQLPKIAFEVPKKVIGTNTIDCMKSGVMYSNACAIDGLIERIEEELGEKCTVVATGGLAGVVMPLCK
;
A
#
# COMPACT_ATOMS: atom_id res chain seq x y z
N MET A 1 -7.35 -2.23 26.23
CA MET A 1 -6.45 -1.87 25.13
C MET A 1 -6.13 -0.38 25.28
N ARG A 2 -4.90 0.00 25.62
CA ARG A 2 -4.48 1.41 25.60
C ARG A 2 -4.14 1.71 24.15
N VAL A 3 -4.95 2.53 23.50
CA VAL A 3 -4.52 3.17 22.23
C VAL A 3 -3.44 4.16 22.62
N VAL A 4 -2.21 3.87 22.29
CA VAL A 4 -1.11 4.81 22.48
C VAL A 4 -1.13 5.72 21.27
N LEU A 5 -1.77 6.87 21.39
CA LEU A 5 -1.53 7.97 20.48
C LEU A 5 -0.16 8.51 20.85
N CYS A 6 0.88 8.08 20.15
CA CYS A 6 2.18 8.75 20.14
C CYS A 6 2.22 9.67 18.92
N PRO A 7 2.78 10.82 19.04
CA PRO A 7 3.86 11.25 19.91
C PRO A 7 3.37 12.07 21.11
N SER A 8 4.23 12.13 22.13
CA SER A 8 4.02 12.72 23.45
C SER A 8 3.66 14.22 23.49
N ASP A 9 3.58 14.87 22.34
CA ASP A 9 3.39 16.33 22.24
C ASP A 9 2.07 16.75 21.57
N ILE A 10 1.19 15.81 21.20
CA ILE A 10 -0.11 16.15 20.63
C ILE A 10 -1.16 16.18 21.74
N ASP A 11 -1.68 17.36 22.01
CA ASP A 11 -2.84 17.56 22.87
C ASP A 11 -4.11 17.12 22.09
N TYR A 12 -4.69 15.97 22.45
CA TYR A 12 -5.89 15.44 21.82
C TYR A 12 -7.08 16.39 21.85
N LYS A 13 -7.08 17.39 22.75
CA LYS A 13 -8.11 18.43 22.81
C LYS A 13 -8.00 19.47 21.71
N LYS A 14 -6.90 19.46 20.96
CA LYS A 14 -6.64 20.35 19.81
C LYS A 14 -6.86 19.67 18.47
N ILE A 15 -7.44 18.47 18.49
CA ILE A 15 -7.82 17.76 17.25
C ILE A 15 -9.19 18.30 16.83
N ASP A 16 -9.28 18.86 15.63
CA ASP A 16 -10.52 19.43 15.10
C ASP A 16 -11.41 18.34 14.47
N ASP A 17 -10.83 17.45 13.66
CA ASP A 17 -11.54 16.39 12.95
C ASP A 17 -10.68 15.12 12.84
N VAL A 18 -11.32 13.98 12.61
CA VAL A 18 -10.65 12.69 12.36
C VAL A 18 -11.20 12.05 11.10
N ILE A 19 -10.31 11.56 10.24
CA ILE A 19 -10.65 10.71 9.10
C ILE A 19 -10.02 9.33 9.25
N ILE A 20 -10.81 8.28 9.01
CA ILE A 20 -10.37 6.88 9.08
C ILE A 20 -10.55 6.23 7.72
N SER A 21 -9.47 5.71 7.14
CA SER A 21 -9.53 4.78 6.01
C SER A 21 -9.14 3.38 6.49
N SER A 22 -9.99 2.40 6.27
CA SER A 22 -9.74 1.02 6.71
C SER A 22 -10.66 0.06 5.94
N VAL A 23 -10.10 -1.07 5.56
CA VAL A 23 -10.83 -2.21 4.94
C VAL A 23 -11.15 -3.33 5.95
N VAL A 24 -10.92 -3.08 7.26
CA VAL A 24 -11.20 -4.04 8.34
C VAL A 24 -12.31 -3.48 9.25
N PRO A 25 -13.59 -3.84 9.05
CA PRO A 25 -14.73 -3.23 9.74
C PRO A 25 -14.66 -3.30 11.28
N SER A 26 -14.17 -4.39 11.84
CA SER A 26 -14.02 -4.56 13.29
C SER A 26 -13.02 -3.58 13.90
N VAL A 27 -11.90 -3.34 13.21
CA VAL A 27 -10.89 -2.36 13.62
C VAL A 27 -11.44 -0.95 13.47
N THR A 28 -12.07 -0.63 12.35
CA THR A 28 -12.67 0.69 12.07
C THR A 28 -13.66 1.08 13.17
N ASN A 29 -14.60 0.18 13.50
CA ASN A 29 -15.61 0.46 14.53
C ASN A 29 -15.00 0.63 15.93
N THR A 30 -13.97 -0.16 16.25
CA THR A 30 -13.28 -0.07 17.53
C THR A 30 -12.53 1.24 17.66
N VAL A 31 -11.78 1.65 16.63
CA VAL A 31 -11.03 2.91 16.59
C VAL A 31 -11.97 4.10 16.65
N LYS A 32 -13.04 4.09 15.83
CA LYS A 32 -14.05 5.15 15.82
C LYS A 32 -14.64 5.36 17.22
N ARG A 33 -15.15 4.29 17.86
CA ARG A 33 -15.71 4.38 19.22
C ARG A 33 -14.69 4.85 20.27
N ALA A 34 -13.43 4.44 20.13
CA ALA A 34 -12.37 4.88 21.03
C ALA A 34 -12.15 6.39 20.90
N ILE A 35 -12.09 6.92 19.68
CA ILE A 35 -11.90 8.35 19.42
C ILE A 35 -13.10 9.14 19.97
N GLU A 36 -14.32 8.77 19.60
CA GLU A 36 -15.57 9.42 20.06
C GLU A 36 -15.72 9.41 21.60
N LYS A 37 -15.08 8.47 22.29
CA LYS A 37 -15.08 8.42 23.76
C LYS A 37 -14.12 9.42 24.40
N TYR A 38 -12.99 9.73 23.75
CA TYR A 38 -11.92 10.50 24.34
C TYR A 38 -11.80 11.92 23.80
N ALA A 39 -12.38 12.18 22.63
CA ALA A 39 -12.34 13.51 22.00
C ALA A 39 -13.74 13.84 21.45
N ASP A 40 -14.15 15.10 21.68
CA ASP A 40 -15.40 15.63 21.11
C ASP A 40 -15.12 16.15 19.69
N VAL A 41 -14.92 15.21 18.76
CA VAL A 41 -14.52 15.50 17.38
C VAL A 41 -15.37 14.73 16.40
N LYS A 42 -15.54 15.30 15.21
CA LYS A 42 -16.21 14.64 14.11
C LYS A 42 -15.30 13.52 13.53
N VAL A 43 -15.81 12.31 13.50
CA VAL A 43 -15.10 11.17 12.90
C VAL A 43 -15.72 10.82 11.57
N MET A 44 -14.96 11.00 10.49
CA MET A 44 -15.30 10.58 9.14
C MET A 44 -14.67 9.22 8.86
N VAL A 45 -15.44 8.28 8.31
CA VAL A 45 -14.93 6.98 7.85
C VAL A 45 -15.02 6.95 6.33
N VAL A 46 -13.90 6.74 5.66
CA VAL A 46 -13.87 6.59 4.19
C VAL A 46 -14.55 5.28 3.80
N GLY A 47 -15.50 5.35 2.89
CA GLY A 47 -16.24 4.20 2.43
C GLY A 47 -17.23 4.54 1.32
N PRO A 48 -18.06 3.59 0.88
CA PRO A 48 -19.04 3.80 -0.16
C PRO A 48 -19.95 5.02 0.15
N GLY A 49 -20.14 5.89 -0.83
CA GLY A 49 -20.97 7.10 -0.71
C GLY A 49 -20.21 8.37 -0.33
N ILE A 50 -18.93 8.30 0.07
CA ILE A 50 -18.11 9.50 0.22
C ILE A 50 -17.74 10.04 -1.16
N LYS A 51 -18.01 11.33 -1.39
CA LYS A 51 -17.61 12.02 -2.62
C LYS A 51 -16.12 12.36 -2.55
N THR A 52 -15.27 11.48 -3.07
CA THR A 52 -13.81 11.68 -3.16
C THR A 52 -13.41 12.54 -4.36
N GLY A 53 -14.30 12.74 -5.32
CA GLY A 53 -13.97 13.33 -6.63
C GLY A 53 -13.27 12.36 -7.59
N LEU A 54 -12.96 11.14 -7.16
CA LEU A 54 -12.33 10.11 -8.00
C LEU A 54 -13.34 9.52 -8.99
N SER A 55 -13.02 9.57 -10.27
CA SER A 55 -13.79 8.89 -11.32
C SER A 55 -13.33 7.45 -11.45
N ILE A 56 -14.14 6.50 -10.96
CA ILE A 56 -13.80 5.08 -10.89
C ILE A 56 -14.39 4.36 -12.10
N LYS A 57 -13.57 3.68 -12.91
CA LYS A 57 -13.93 3.02 -14.17
C LYS A 57 -13.89 1.48 -14.10
N ILE A 58 -13.70 0.89 -12.92
CA ILE A 58 -13.80 -0.56 -12.76
C ILE A 58 -15.24 -1.04 -12.88
N ASP A 59 -15.45 -2.31 -13.16
CA ASP A 59 -16.77 -2.91 -13.41
C ASP A 59 -17.77 -2.65 -12.27
N ASN A 60 -17.31 -2.74 -11.03
CA ASN A 60 -18.11 -2.42 -9.86
C ASN A 60 -17.38 -1.43 -8.94
N PRO A 61 -17.64 -0.12 -9.06
CA PRO A 61 -16.99 0.92 -8.26
C PRO A 61 -17.14 0.74 -6.73
N ALA A 62 -18.19 0.06 -6.28
CA ALA A 62 -18.41 -0.19 -4.85
C ALA A 62 -17.44 -1.23 -4.26
N GLN A 63 -16.73 -1.98 -5.09
CA GLN A 63 -15.71 -2.95 -4.66
C GLN A 63 -14.31 -2.33 -4.48
N LEU A 64 -14.12 -1.06 -4.86
CA LEU A 64 -12.83 -0.40 -4.62
C LEU A 64 -12.61 -0.22 -3.12
N GLY A 65 -11.51 -0.76 -2.63
CA GLY A 65 -11.09 -0.58 -1.25
C GLY A 65 -10.89 0.88 -0.89
N SER A 66 -11.22 1.26 0.32
CA SER A 66 -11.06 2.64 0.78
C SER A 66 -9.60 3.09 0.83
N ASP A 67 -8.67 2.15 1.07
CA ASP A 67 -7.22 2.33 1.00
C ASP A 67 -6.78 2.75 -0.41
N LEU A 68 -7.14 1.96 -1.42
CA LEU A 68 -6.82 2.27 -2.83
C LEU A 68 -7.46 3.60 -3.29
N ALA A 69 -8.66 3.91 -2.79
CA ALA A 69 -9.32 5.16 -3.12
C ALA A 69 -8.60 6.39 -2.55
N VAL A 70 -8.11 6.32 -1.30
CA VAL A 70 -7.38 7.45 -0.69
C VAL A 70 -6.01 7.62 -1.30
N ASP A 71 -5.31 6.53 -1.64
CA ASP A 71 -4.02 6.57 -2.34
C ASP A 71 -4.17 7.23 -3.71
N ALA A 72 -5.23 6.85 -4.46
CA ALA A 72 -5.51 7.46 -5.76
C ALA A 72 -5.82 8.96 -5.66
N VAL A 73 -6.61 9.36 -4.67
CA VAL A 73 -6.93 10.79 -4.44
C VAL A 73 -5.68 11.56 -4.06
N ALA A 74 -4.84 11.04 -3.17
CA ALA A 74 -3.58 11.67 -2.80
C ALA A 74 -2.65 11.80 -4.02
N GLY A 75 -2.45 10.70 -4.77
CA GLY A 75 -1.63 10.68 -5.97
C GLY A 75 -2.05 11.72 -7.00
N ILE A 76 -3.34 11.79 -7.34
CA ILE A 76 -3.89 12.75 -8.31
C ILE A 76 -3.67 14.21 -7.90
N ASN A 77 -3.63 14.49 -6.60
CA ASN A 77 -3.45 15.86 -6.11
C ASN A 77 -1.98 16.27 -6.00
N GLU A 78 -1.07 15.31 -5.79
CA GLU A 78 0.33 15.61 -5.49
C GLU A 78 1.27 15.36 -6.67
N TYR A 79 0.90 14.48 -7.62
CA TYR A 79 1.78 14.05 -8.69
C TYR A 79 1.12 14.15 -10.07
N PRO A 80 1.93 14.27 -11.16
CA PRO A 80 1.41 14.28 -12.53
C PRO A 80 0.71 12.96 -12.90
N VAL A 81 -0.31 13.03 -13.74
CA VAL A 81 -0.97 11.87 -14.37
C VAL A 81 -0.44 11.68 -15.79
N PRO A 82 -0.47 10.47 -16.41
CA PRO A 82 -0.99 9.23 -15.83
C PRO A 82 -0.08 8.68 -14.73
N GLN A 83 -0.63 7.84 -13.83
CA GLN A 83 0.09 7.33 -12.66
C GLN A 83 -0.09 5.83 -12.47
N ILE A 84 0.95 5.22 -11.92
CA ILE A 84 0.89 3.90 -11.29
C ILE A 84 1.21 4.10 -9.81
N ILE A 85 0.26 3.80 -8.95
CA ILE A 85 0.44 3.91 -7.49
C ILE A 85 0.66 2.51 -6.95
N ILE A 86 1.79 2.30 -6.28
CA ILE A 86 2.21 1.01 -5.72
C ILE A 86 2.10 1.11 -4.20
N ASP A 87 1.22 0.34 -3.58
CA ASP A 87 1.17 0.19 -2.12
C ASP A 87 1.75 -1.16 -1.71
N MET A 88 2.81 -1.13 -0.90
CA MET A 88 3.55 -2.30 -0.42
C MET A 88 3.20 -2.60 1.04
N GLY A 89 1.98 -3.13 1.25
CA GLY A 89 1.43 -3.54 2.53
C GLY A 89 1.36 -5.07 2.71
N THR A 90 0.28 -5.53 3.33
CA THR A 90 -0.06 -6.98 3.44
C THR A 90 -0.23 -7.62 2.07
N ALA A 91 -0.88 -6.93 1.16
CA ALA A 91 -0.80 -7.17 -0.27
C ALA A 91 0.12 -6.11 -0.90
N THR A 92 0.69 -6.38 -2.06
CA THR A 92 1.26 -5.35 -2.92
C THR A 92 0.26 -5.06 -4.01
N THR A 93 -0.22 -3.82 -4.08
CA THR A 93 -1.18 -3.40 -5.10
C THR A 93 -0.55 -2.40 -6.06
N LEU A 94 -0.98 -2.44 -7.33
CA LEU A 94 -0.67 -1.42 -8.34
C LEU A 94 -1.99 -0.84 -8.82
N SER A 95 -2.23 0.43 -8.55
CA SER A 95 -3.41 1.17 -9.00
C SER A 95 -3.05 2.05 -10.20
N VAL A 96 -3.89 2.02 -11.23
CA VAL A 96 -3.63 2.72 -12.49
C VAL A 96 -4.59 3.90 -12.65
N ILE A 97 -4.02 5.09 -12.82
CA ILE A 97 -4.75 6.34 -13.04
C ILE A 97 -4.39 6.88 -14.43
N ASP A 98 -5.39 7.11 -15.27
CA ASP A 98 -5.18 7.65 -16.61
C ASP A 98 -4.90 9.18 -16.60
N LYS A 99 -4.56 9.73 -17.77
CA LYS A 99 -4.34 11.18 -17.98
C LYS A 99 -5.57 12.06 -17.70
N ASN A 100 -6.76 11.47 -17.66
CA ASN A 100 -8.01 12.15 -17.34
C ASN A 100 -8.38 12.05 -15.86
N LYS A 101 -7.45 11.56 -15.01
CA LYS A 101 -7.63 11.32 -13.58
C LYS A 101 -8.70 10.27 -13.26
N ASN A 102 -8.94 9.31 -14.16
CA ASN A 102 -9.82 8.19 -13.90
C ASN A 102 -9.02 7.03 -13.28
N TYR A 103 -9.58 6.41 -12.25
CA TYR A 103 -9.11 5.13 -11.71
C TYR A 103 -9.55 4.00 -12.65
N LEU A 104 -8.62 3.39 -13.37
CA LEU A 104 -8.93 2.36 -14.37
C LEU A 104 -9.03 0.96 -13.77
N GLY A 105 -8.34 0.71 -12.68
CA GLY A 105 -8.18 -0.61 -12.07
C GLY A 105 -6.76 -0.82 -11.59
N GLY A 106 -6.34 -2.07 -11.52
CA GLY A 106 -4.98 -2.37 -11.08
C GLY A 106 -4.72 -3.86 -10.86
N MET A 107 -3.66 -4.13 -10.10
CA MET A 107 -3.22 -5.49 -9.78
C MET A 107 -3.11 -5.67 -8.27
N ILE A 108 -3.34 -6.90 -7.81
CA ILE A 108 -3.16 -7.30 -6.42
C ILE A 108 -2.22 -8.50 -6.40
N MET A 109 -1.11 -8.35 -5.70
CA MET A 109 -0.11 -9.40 -5.52
C MET A 109 0.01 -9.74 -4.03
N THR A 110 0.54 -10.93 -3.75
CA THR A 110 0.89 -11.29 -2.37
C THR A 110 2.00 -10.35 -1.88
N GLY A 111 1.75 -9.70 -0.75
CA GLY A 111 2.76 -8.84 -0.13
C GLY A 111 4.00 -9.62 0.31
N MET A 112 5.14 -8.95 0.34
CA MET A 112 6.46 -9.54 0.62
C MET A 112 6.50 -10.25 1.99
N GLY A 113 5.84 -9.69 3.01
CA GLY A 113 5.74 -10.30 4.33
C GLY A 113 5.00 -11.63 4.29
N VAL A 114 3.80 -11.64 3.70
CA VAL A 114 2.94 -12.83 3.60
C VAL A 114 3.61 -13.93 2.79
N SER A 115 4.24 -13.61 1.65
CA SER A 115 4.94 -14.61 0.81
C SER A 115 6.13 -15.22 1.55
N THR A 116 6.90 -14.41 2.28
CA THR A 116 8.06 -14.88 3.05
C THR A 116 7.63 -15.74 4.25
N GLU A 117 6.57 -15.35 4.96
CA GLU A 117 5.99 -16.16 6.03
C GLU A 117 5.45 -17.50 5.52
N ALA A 118 4.75 -17.49 4.40
CA ALA A 118 4.26 -18.72 3.78
C ALA A 118 5.39 -19.64 3.37
N LEU A 119 6.49 -19.13 2.80
CA LEU A 119 7.67 -19.90 2.45
C LEU A 119 8.30 -20.53 3.69
N THR A 120 8.52 -19.76 4.75
CA THR A 120 9.09 -20.25 6.01
C THR A 120 8.19 -21.29 6.68
N ALA A 121 6.87 -21.08 6.68
CA ALA A 121 5.91 -22.00 7.29
C ALA A 121 5.75 -23.34 6.53
N LYS A 122 6.02 -23.34 5.23
CA LYS A 122 5.87 -24.53 4.36
C LYS A 122 7.18 -25.29 4.13
N THR A 123 8.29 -24.83 4.70
CA THR A 123 9.60 -25.47 4.57
C THR A 123 10.17 -25.80 5.95
N SER A 124 10.95 -26.88 6.04
CA SER A 124 11.50 -27.35 7.33
C SER A 124 12.80 -26.65 7.73
N GLN A 125 13.49 -25.99 6.80
CA GLN A 125 14.86 -25.49 7.02
C GLN A 125 15.05 -24.00 6.71
N LEU A 126 14.03 -23.30 6.17
CA LEU A 126 14.16 -21.89 5.86
C LEU A 126 13.80 -21.03 7.09
N PRO A 127 14.75 -20.24 7.60
CA PRO A 127 14.53 -19.40 8.77
C PRO A 127 13.72 -18.14 8.43
N LYS A 128 13.22 -17.44 9.45
CA LYS A 128 12.74 -16.08 9.30
C LYS A 128 13.91 -15.16 8.97
N ILE A 129 13.69 -14.22 8.06
CA ILE A 129 14.69 -13.25 7.63
C ILE A 129 14.18 -11.81 7.84
N ALA A 130 15.11 -10.88 8.00
CA ALA A 130 14.81 -9.44 7.92
C ALA A 130 14.79 -9.01 6.46
N PHE A 131 13.95 -8.00 6.13
CA PHE A 131 13.88 -7.40 4.80
C PHE A 131 14.98 -6.36 4.65
N GLU A 132 16.13 -6.83 4.20
CA GLU A 132 17.34 -6.05 4.00
C GLU A 132 17.94 -6.39 2.64
N VAL A 133 18.49 -5.37 1.97
CA VAL A 133 19.16 -5.55 0.69
C VAL A 133 20.44 -6.39 0.90
N PRO A 134 20.56 -7.54 0.24
CA PRO A 134 21.78 -8.35 0.36
C PRO A 134 22.96 -7.66 -0.32
N LYS A 135 24.17 -7.98 0.13
CA LYS A 135 25.41 -7.41 -0.43
C LYS A 135 25.64 -7.80 -1.90
N LYS A 136 25.12 -8.93 -2.32
CA LYS A 136 25.23 -9.48 -3.68
C LYS A 136 23.90 -10.10 -4.10
N VAL A 137 23.61 -10.05 -5.40
CA VAL A 137 22.44 -10.72 -5.99
C VAL A 137 22.52 -12.23 -5.82
N ILE A 138 23.71 -12.82 -6.03
CA ILE A 138 23.94 -14.25 -5.84
C ILE A 138 24.31 -14.48 -4.38
N GLY A 139 23.37 -15.00 -3.58
CA GLY A 139 23.62 -15.44 -2.21
C GLY A 139 24.46 -16.72 -2.17
N THR A 140 25.29 -16.84 -1.14
CA THR A 140 26.18 -18.02 -0.93
C THR A 140 25.84 -18.79 0.34
N ASN A 141 24.81 -18.41 1.04
CA ASN A 141 24.23 -19.10 2.18
C ASN A 141 22.71 -18.94 2.16
N THR A 142 21.98 -19.75 2.90
CA THR A 142 20.51 -19.78 2.89
C THR A 142 19.87 -18.42 3.18
N ILE A 143 20.38 -17.66 4.16
CA ILE A 143 19.82 -16.36 4.54
C ILE A 143 20.01 -15.36 3.41
N ASP A 144 21.19 -15.25 2.84
CA ASP A 144 21.47 -14.33 1.74
C ASP A 144 20.72 -14.73 0.46
N CYS A 145 20.58 -16.03 0.19
CA CYS A 145 19.75 -16.53 -0.91
C CYS A 145 18.28 -16.12 -0.74
N MET A 146 17.74 -16.28 0.47
CA MET A 146 16.35 -15.86 0.78
C MET A 146 16.18 -14.35 0.67
N LYS A 147 17.09 -13.56 1.28
CA LYS A 147 17.03 -12.08 1.17
C LYS A 147 17.10 -11.64 -0.28
N SER A 148 18.04 -12.18 -1.04
CA SER A 148 18.18 -11.87 -2.46
C SER A 148 16.92 -12.23 -3.25
N GLY A 149 16.41 -13.45 -3.08
CA GLY A 149 15.20 -13.90 -3.76
C GLY A 149 14.01 -12.99 -3.46
N VAL A 150 13.76 -12.69 -2.19
CA VAL A 150 12.62 -11.85 -1.77
C VAL A 150 12.76 -10.41 -2.28
N MET A 151 13.93 -9.80 -2.13
CA MET A 151 14.13 -8.39 -2.50
C MET A 151 14.09 -8.19 -4.01
N TYR A 152 14.89 -8.93 -4.75
CA TYR A 152 15.00 -8.75 -6.20
C TYR A 152 13.79 -9.29 -6.97
N SER A 153 13.12 -10.35 -6.49
CA SER A 153 11.89 -10.80 -7.16
C SER A 153 10.77 -9.75 -7.10
N ASN A 154 10.63 -9.05 -5.96
CA ASN A 154 9.65 -7.97 -5.85
C ASN A 154 10.04 -6.77 -6.75
N ALA A 155 11.29 -6.33 -6.74
CA ALA A 155 11.76 -5.25 -7.61
C ALA A 155 11.55 -5.59 -9.10
N CYS A 156 12.00 -6.76 -9.55
CA CYS A 156 11.82 -7.20 -10.94
C CYS A 156 10.35 -7.36 -11.33
N ALA A 157 9.49 -7.81 -10.40
CA ALA A 157 8.06 -7.91 -10.65
C ALA A 157 7.45 -6.51 -10.85
N ILE A 158 7.81 -5.55 -10.00
CA ILE A 158 7.36 -4.16 -10.10
C ILE A 158 7.80 -3.56 -11.43
N ASP A 159 9.09 -3.63 -11.77
CA ASP A 159 9.61 -3.10 -13.04
C ASP A 159 8.88 -3.70 -14.24
N GLY A 160 8.75 -5.03 -14.28
CA GLY A 160 8.08 -5.70 -15.40
C GLY A 160 6.57 -5.44 -15.45
N LEU A 161 5.90 -5.14 -14.33
CA LEU A 161 4.49 -4.77 -14.32
C LEU A 161 4.28 -3.33 -14.76
N ILE A 162 5.17 -2.40 -14.36
CA ILE A 162 5.15 -1.02 -14.86
C ILE A 162 5.27 -1.01 -16.38
N GLU A 163 6.24 -1.73 -16.95
CA GLU A 163 6.42 -1.82 -18.40
C GLU A 163 5.14 -2.30 -19.10
N ARG A 164 4.48 -3.34 -18.59
CA ARG A 164 3.25 -3.88 -19.18
C ARG A 164 2.06 -2.93 -19.09
N ILE A 165 1.93 -2.22 -17.96
CA ILE A 165 0.88 -1.21 -17.79
C ILE A 165 1.09 -0.07 -18.77
N GLU A 166 2.32 0.42 -18.90
CA GLU A 166 2.66 1.50 -19.85
C GLU A 166 2.46 1.09 -21.31
N GLU A 167 2.78 -0.17 -21.66
CA GLU A 167 2.50 -0.74 -22.98
C GLU A 167 0.99 -0.77 -23.25
N GLU A 168 0.17 -1.19 -22.28
CA GLU A 168 -1.30 -1.26 -22.42
C GLU A 168 -1.91 0.15 -22.52
N LEU A 169 -1.41 1.11 -21.76
CA LEU A 169 -1.86 2.51 -21.81
C LEU A 169 -1.37 3.25 -23.04
N GLY A 170 -0.25 2.81 -23.65
CA GLY A 170 0.41 3.48 -24.75
C GLY A 170 1.15 4.77 -24.36
N GLU A 171 1.39 5.00 -23.07
CA GLU A 171 2.06 6.19 -22.55
C GLU A 171 2.82 5.89 -21.24
N LYS A 172 3.84 6.72 -20.96
CA LYS A 172 4.63 6.60 -19.74
C LYS A 172 3.89 7.16 -18.54
N CYS A 173 4.09 6.53 -17.38
CA CYS A 173 3.42 6.87 -16.13
C CYS A 173 4.37 7.47 -15.09
N THR A 174 3.85 8.36 -14.27
CA THR A 174 4.48 8.70 -13.00
C THR A 174 4.28 7.54 -12.02
N VAL A 175 5.35 6.98 -11.50
CA VAL A 175 5.29 5.90 -10.52
C VAL A 175 5.39 6.48 -9.12
N VAL A 176 4.39 6.21 -8.29
CA VAL A 176 4.33 6.63 -6.89
C VAL A 176 4.30 5.39 -6.03
N ALA A 177 5.15 5.30 -5.03
CA ALA A 177 5.18 4.15 -4.12
C ALA A 177 4.92 4.56 -2.68
N THR A 178 4.11 3.74 -2.00
CA THR A 178 3.75 3.88 -0.59
C THR A 178 3.76 2.51 0.10
N GLY A 179 3.46 2.49 1.39
CA GLY A 179 3.47 1.27 2.19
C GLY A 179 4.78 1.05 2.94
N GLY A 180 4.70 0.23 4.00
CA GLY A 180 5.81 0.06 4.94
C GLY A 180 7.09 -0.56 4.37
N LEU A 181 7.00 -1.24 3.23
CA LEU A 181 8.13 -1.93 2.59
C LEU A 181 8.62 -1.21 1.31
N ALA A 182 7.94 -0.16 0.86
CA ALA A 182 8.33 0.58 -0.34
C ALA A 182 9.76 1.14 -0.23
N GLY A 183 10.12 1.74 0.90
CA GLY A 183 11.44 2.32 1.13
C GLY A 183 12.61 1.33 1.02
N VAL A 184 12.35 0.02 1.13
CA VAL A 184 13.38 -1.02 1.05
C VAL A 184 13.48 -1.61 -0.36
N VAL A 185 12.36 -1.72 -1.07
CA VAL A 185 12.29 -2.36 -2.40
C VAL A 185 12.51 -1.38 -3.53
N MET A 186 11.88 -0.21 -3.48
CA MET A 186 11.93 0.77 -4.57
C MET A 186 13.35 1.22 -4.99
N PRO A 187 14.33 1.33 -4.08
CA PRO A 187 15.72 1.62 -4.49
C PRO A 187 16.38 0.53 -5.34
N LEU A 188 15.78 -0.66 -5.46
CA LEU A 188 16.24 -1.77 -6.29
C LEU A 188 15.57 -1.83 -7.65
N CYS A 189 14.50 -1.07 -7.85
CA CYS A 189 13.79 -0.95 -9.12
C CYS A 189 14.60 -0.07 -10.11
N LYS A 190 14.31 -0.22 -11.40
CA LYS A 190 14.99 0.50 -12.50
C LYS A 190 14.35 1.83 -12.82
#